data_1b1478d04b406fcdea159627afbc9f1e
#
_entry.id   1b1478d04b406fcdea159627afbc9f1e
#
_cell.length_a   1.000
_cell.length_b   1.000
_cell.length_c   1.000
_cell.angle_alpha   90.00
_cell.angle_beta   90.00
_cell.angle_gamma   90.00
#
_symmetry.space_group_name_H-M   'P 1'
#
loop_
_entity.id
_entity.type
_entity.pdbx_description
1 polymer ?
#
loop_
_entity_poly.entity_id
_entity_poly.type
_entity_poly.pdbx_seq_one_letter_code
_entity_poly.pdbx_strand_id
1 'polypeptide(L)'
;MKRRRIITTLILTLTLSLQSISVFAQPNKEVSNISSEKTDINNGWVHENNNWYYITNGTKATSWKKINDYWYYFDNDGNMQTDWQEIGGVWYYFRPDGIMSTGWQKVNDYWYYFSDNGAMQTDWKQLNEVWYYFRPDGIMATNWQKVNDYWYYFDNNGTMQTNWQEINNNWYYFREDGIMATNWQKVNDYFYFFNNNGIMQTDWHEINNKWYHFRNDGIMSTGWQNIDDDWYLFNDYNGDMQIGWASQNDKWYYLSEETGAMVKDSEKTINGNIYKFDSDGVMITDKWFESTYVNKDGIVLHGSPSRSHSYTQYKLFNYMSNEDNRESVHYAAIDLHGGETTNNCVYFTSEALRRAGVKIPLYVANTYQLERELLSRGWIRSTNTSDLRPGDVVFSGYKHSFTFMNWYDKDYAYIVDNQKKYFDSVIHKRLVSVDDPINDTIRATHFFYLPE
;
A
#
# COMPACT_ATOMS: atom_id res chain seq x y z
N MET A 1 -3.19 -8.64 26.11
CA MET A 1 -4.27 -9.64 25.98
C MET A 1 -5.45 -9.01 25.25
N LYS A 2 -5.53 -9.14 23.92
CA LYS A 2 -6.74 -8.82 23.13
C LYS A 2 -6.99 -10.02 22.22
N ARG A 3 -8.19 -10.57 22.36
CA ARG A 3 -8.65 -11.81 21.74
C ARG A 3 -8.71 -11.65 20.22
N ARG A 4 -8.01 -12.51 19.49
CA ARG A 4 -8.21 -12.78 18.07
C ARG A 4 -9.61 -13.35 17.88
N ARG A 5 -10.47 -12.65 17.17
CA ARG A 5 -11.68 -13.24 16.59
C ARG A 5 -11.27 -13.91 15.28
N ILE A 6 -11.14 -15.20 15.33
CA ILE A 6 -11.08 -16.07 14.16
C ILE A 6 -12.50 -16.08 13.59
N ILE A 7 -12.68 -15.49 12.41
CA ILE A 7 -13.91 -15.69 11.62
C ILE A 7 -13.73 -17.04 10.93
N THR A 8 -14.24 -18.07 11.57
CA THR A 8 -14.38 -19.39 10.98
C THR A 8 -15.59 -19.31 10.05
N THR A 9 -15.37 -19.07 8.76
CA THR A 9 -16.39 -19.27 7.74
C THR A 9 -16.60 -20.78 7.64
N LEU A 10 -17.74 -21.23 8.15
CA LEU A 10 -18.18 -22.61 8.05
C LEU A 10 -18.53 -22.86 6.57
N ILE A 11 -17.56 -23.39 5.81
CA ILE A 11 -17.84 -23.95 4.49
C ILE A 11 -18.53 -25.27 4.75
N LEU A 12 -19.85 -25.28 4.58
CA LEU A 12 -20.64 -26.51 4.56
C LEU A 12 -20.32 -27.22 3.25
N THR A 13 -19.26 -28.03 3.26
CA THR A 13 -19.01 -28.99 2.18
C THR A 13 -20.08 -30.05 2.22
N LEU A 14 -21.07 -29.87 1.33
CA LEU A 14 -21.98 -30.96 1.02
C LEU A 14 -21.18 -31.98 0.21
N THR A 15 -20.55 -32.94 0.90
CA THR A 15 -19.99 -34.11 0.27
C THR A 15 -21.17 -34.97 -0.23
N LEU A 16 -21.60 -34.73 -1.49
CA LEU A 16 -22.31 -35.76 -2.21
C LEU A 16 -21.34 -36.92 -2.40
N SER A 17 -21.39 -37.87 -1.49
CA SER A 17 -20.78 -39.16 -1.72
C SER A 17 -21.44 -39.76 -2.96
N LEU A 18 -20.79 -39.70 -4.12
CA LEU A 18 -21.03 -40.55 -5.24
C LEU A 18 -20.70 -41.98 -4.79
N GLN A 19 -21.63 -42.60 -4.08
CA GLN A 19 -21.60 -44.04 -3.97
C GLN A 19 -21.80 -44.59 -5.42
N SER A 20 -20.69 -44.99 -6.01
CA SER A 20 -20.74 -45.84 -7.20
C SER A 20 -21.40 -47.15 -6.81
N ILE A 21 -22.71 -47.21 -6.94
CA ILE A 21 -23.40 -48.49 -7.01
C ILE A 21 -23.07 -49.05 -8.41
N SER A 22 -21.92 -49.68 -8.50
CA SER A 22 -21.67 -50.60 -9.60
C SER A 22 -22.51 -51.87 -9.35
N VAL A 23 -23.82 -51.74 -9.53
CA VAL A 23 -24.63 -52.90 -9.80
C VAL A 23 -24.34 -53.30 -11.22
N PHE A 24 -23.38 -54.21 -11.38
CA PHE A 24 -23.27 -54.96 -12.64
C PHE A 24 -24.52 -55.80 -12.75
N ALA A 25 -25.61 -55.20 -13.27
CA ALA A 25 -26.67 -55.99 -13.82
C ALA A 25 -26.09 -56.68 -15.06
N GLN A 26 -25.70 -57.91 -14.89
CA GLN A 26 -25.52 -58.78 -16.03
C GLN A 26 -26.85 -58.72 -16.81
N PRO A 27 -26.84 -58.47 -18.11
CA PRO A 27 -28.05 -58.63 -18.88
C PRO A 27 -28.50 -60.07 -18.64
N ASN A 28 -29.77 -60.25 -18.27
CA ASN A 28 -30.36 -61.55 -18.32
C ASN A 28 -30.33 -62.02 -19.79
N LYS A 29 -29.16 -62.52 -20.19
CA LYS A 29 -28.98 -63.20 -21.41
C LYS A 29 -29.54 -64.64 -21.13
N GLU A 30 -30.72 -64.92 -21.52
CA GLU A 30 -31.11 -66.32 -21.69
C GLU A 30 -30.14 -66.88 -22.72
N VAL A 31 -29.08 -67.49 -22.21
CA VAL A 31 -28.10 -68.19 -23.02
C VAL A 31 -28.71 -69.60 -23.22
N SER A 32 -29.26 -69.88 -24.40
CA SER A 32 -29.42 -71.21 -24.80
C SER A 32 -28.03 -71.84 -25.04
N ASN A 33 -27.51 -72.62 -24.05
CA ASN A 33 -26.35 -73.48 -24.27
C ASN A 33 -26.72 -74.50 -25.39
N ILE A 34 -26.22 -74.26 -26.59
CA ILE A 34 -26.43 -75.16 -27.75
C ILE A 34 -25.41 -76.30 -27.61
N SER A 35 -25.86 -77.46 -27.08
CA SER A 35 -25.25 -78.70 -27.40
C SER A 35 -25.65 -79.10 -28.88
N SER A 36 -24.67 -79.22 -29.72
CA SER A 36 -24.58 -79.85 -31.07
C SER A 36 -25.83 -80.21 -31.91
N GLU A 37 -26.99 -79.55 -31.71
CA GLU A 37 -28.13 -79.59 -32.65
C GLU A 37 -28.28 -78.15 -33.16
N LYS A 38 -28.22 -77.98 -34.52
CA LYS A 38 -28.45 -76.75 -35.25
C LYS A 38 -29.92 -76.36 -35.06
N THR A 39 -30.22 -75.71 -33.94
CA THR A 39 -31.46 -74.95 -33.77
C THR A 39 -31.32 -73.67 -34.55
N ASP A 40 -32.13 -73.52 -35.62
CA ASP A 40 -32.26 -72.26 -36.36
C ASP A 40 -32.81 -71.18 -35.45
N ILE A 41 -31.87 -70.42 -34.82
CA ILE A 41 -32.25 -69.27 -34.02
C ILE A 41 -32.65 -68.13 -34.94
N ASN A 42 -33.95 -67.92 -35.08
CA ASN A 42 -34.50 -66.90 -35.97
C ASN A 42 -34.35 -65.49 -35.42
N ASN A 43 -34.28 -65.33 -34.06
CA ASN A 43 -34.09 -64.06 -33.41
C ASN A 43 -33.41 -64.24 -32.03
N GLY A 44 -32.46 -63.40 -31.67
CA GLY A 44 -31.85 -63.38 -30.32
C GLY A 44 -30.31 -63.39 -30.34
N TRP A 45 -29.75 -63.42 -29.10
CA TRP A 45 -28.28 -63.41 -28.88
C TRP A 45 -27.70 -64.81 -29.13
N VAL A 46 -26.58 -64.82 -29.81
CA VAL A 46 -25.79 -66.06 -30.09
C VAL A 46 -24.33 -65.77 -29.72
N HIS A 47 -23.72 -66.73 -29.05
CA HIS A 47 -22.30 -66.71 -28.71
C HIS A 47 -21.59 -67.86 -29.39
N GLU A 48 -20.68 -67.51 -30.30
CA GLU A 48 -19.91 -68.51 -31.07
C GLU A 48 -18.51 -68.03 -31.34
N ASN A 49 -17.51 -68.89 -31.24
CA ASN A 49 -16.12 -68.59 -31.52
C ASN A 49 -15.61 -67.32 -30.73
N ASN A 50 -15.98 -67.21 -29.47
CA ASN A 50 -15.69 -66.05 -28.61
C ASN A 50 -16.32 -64.70 -29.00
N ASN A 51 -17.21 -64.70 -30.00
CA ASN A 51 -17.91 -63.51 -30.45
C ASN A 51 -19.40 -63.58 -30.10
N TRP A 52 -20.00 -62.46 -29.77
CA TRP A 52 -21.45 -62.32 -29.65
C TRP A 52 -22.03 -61.73 -30.90
N TYR A 53 -23.15 -62.32 -31.34
CA TYR A 53 -23.95 -61.90 -32.47
C TYR A 53 -25.38 -61.69 -32.03
N TYR A 54 -26.11 -60.88 -32.78
CA TYR A 54 -27.56 -60.78 -32.61
C TYR A 54 -28.23 -61.14 -33.91
N ILE A 55 -29.07 -62.17 -33.88
CA ILE A 55 -29.79 -62.62 -35.06
C ILE A 55 -31.14 -61.93 -35.12
N THR A 56 -31.54 -61.46 -36.31
CA THR A 56 -32.84 -60.88 -36.61
C THR A 56 -33.31 -61.51 -37.90
N ASN A 57 -34.47 -62.24 -37.89
CA ASN A 57 -35.01 -62.92 -39.00
C ASN A 57 -33.99 -63.85 -39.73
N GLY A 58 -33.24 -64.60 -38.95
CA GLY A 58 -32.21 -65.51 -39.42
C GLY A 58 -30.92 -64.88 -39.93
N THR A 59 -30.79 -63.55 -39.86
CA THR A 59 -29.58 -62.80 -40.32
C THR A 59 -28.89 -62.13 -39.21
N LYS A 60 -27.52 -62.14 -39.20
CA LYS A 60 -26.70 -61.37 -38.19
C LYS A 60 -26.96 -59.90 -38.37
N ALA A 61 -27.19 -59.21 -37.25
CA ALA A 61 -27.22 -57.74 -37.19
C ALA A 61 -25.86 -57.24 -37.56
N THR A 62 -25.79 -56.13 -38.31
CA THR A 62 -24.61 -55.35 -38.58
C THR A 62 -24.88 -53.86 -38.26
N SER A 63 -23.87 -53.08 -38.01
CA SER A 63 -24.04 -51.67 -37.69
C SER A 63 -24.83 -51.45 -36.39
N TRP A 64 -25.43 -50.28 -36.21
CA TRP A 64 -26.19 -49.90 -35.04
C TRP A 64 -27.50 -50.72 -34.89
N LYS A 65 -27.66 -51.20 -33.64
CA LYS A 65 -28.90 -51.97 -33.33
C LYS A 65 -29.36 -51.64 -31.91
N LYS A 66 -30.62 -51.23 -31.78
CA LYS A 66 -31.27 -51.10 -30.47
C LYS A 66 -31.92 -52.42 -30.07
N ILE A 67 -31.51 -52.94 -28.86
CA ILE A 67 -32.03 -54.23 -28.35
C ILE A 67 -32.38 -53.97 -26.86
N ASN A 68 -33.62 -54.21 -26.46
CA ASN A 68 -34.14 -54.02 -25.10
C ASN A 68 -33.73 -52.63 -24.53
N ASP A 69 -34.00 -51.59 -25.31
CA ASP A 69 -33.69 -50.16 -24.99
C ASP A 69 -32.23 -49.76 -24.94
N TYR A 70 -31.30 -50.67 -25.13
CA TYR A 70 -29.88 -50.41 -25.21
C TYR A 70 -29.34 -50.42 -26.65
N TRP A 71 -28.40 -49.55 -26.97
CA TRP A 71 -27.72 -49.52 -28.24
C TRP A 71 -26.46 -50.38 -28.20
N TYR A 72 -26.30 -51.16 -29.31
CA TYR A 72 -25.14 -52.00 -29.61
C TYR A 72 -24.63 -51.64 -31.01
N TYR A 73 -23.37 -51.97 -31.26
CA TYR A 73 -22.78 -51.88 -32.58
C TYR A 73 -22.19 -53.23 -32.99
N PHE A 74 -22.43 -53.61 -34.21
CA PHE A 74 -21.89 -54.81 -34.76
C PHE A 74 -21.10 -54.51 -36.04
N ASP A 75 -19.91 -55.15 -36.18
CA ASP A 75 -19.08 -54.98 -37.37
C ASP A 75 -19.77 -55.58 -38.63
N ASN A 76 -19.08 -55.55 -39.79
CA ASN A 76 -19.64 -56.05 -41.04
C ASN A 76 -19.82 -57.60 -41.05
N ASP A 77 -19.10 -58.31 -40.18
CA ASP A 77 -19.22 -59.74 -39.96
C ASP A 77 -20.28 -60.09 -38.91
N GLY A 78 -20.91 -59.10 -38.35
CA GLY A 78 -21.93 -59.18 -37.30
C GLY A 78 -21.38 -59.39 -35.87
N ASN A 79 -20.06 -59.21 -35.61
CA ASN A 79 -19.52 -59.37 -34.32
C ASN A 79 -19.88 -58.11 -33.43
N MET A 80 -20.43 -58.35 -32.25
CA MET A 80 -20.71 -57.29 -31.27
C MET A 80 -19.44 -56.59 -30.87
N GLN A 81 -19.43 -55.28 -30.98
CA GLN A 81 -18.29 -54.46 -30.62
C GLN A 81 -18.33 -54.13 -29.14
N THR A 82 -17.16 -54.10 -28.53
CA THR A 82 -16.91 -53.68 -27.15
C THR A 82 -15.72 -52.72 -27.10
N ASP A 83 -15.53 -52.03 -25.96
CA ASP A 83 -14.44 -51.08 -25.78
C ASP A 83 -14.56 -49.84 -26.71
N TRP A 84 -13.49 -49.16 -26.99
CA TRP A 84 -13.48 -47.95 -27.80
C TRP A 84 -13.70 -48.25 -29.30
N GLN A 85 -14.65 -47.54 -29.89
CA GLN A 85 -14.95 -47.64 -31.32
C GLN A 85 -15.08 -46.26 -31.94
N GLU A 86 -14.35 -46.00 -33.04
CA GLU A 86 -14.54 -44.82 -33.86
C GLU A 86 -15.50 -45.14 -35.01
N ILE A 87 -16.69 -44.53 -34.99
CA ILE A 87 -17.73 -44.79 -35.94
C ILE A 87 -18.14 -43.48 -36.62
N GLY A 88 -17.83 -43.35 -37.90
CA GLY A 88 -18.15 -42.14 -38.65
C GLY A 88 -17.40 -40.87 -38.14
N GLY A 89 -16.19 -41.03 -37.64
CA GLY A 89 -15.38 -39.92 -37.07
C GLY A 89 -15.78 -39.49 -35.65
N VAL A 90 -16.63 -40.28 -34.99
CA VAL A 90 -17.07 -40.04 -33.60
C VAL A 90 -16.68 -41.23 -32.74
N TRP A 91 -16.11 -40.95 -31.58
CA TRP A 91 -15.70 -41.95 -30.60
C TRP A 91 -16.88 -42.35 -29.71
N TYR A 92 -17.06 -43.68 -29.53
CA TYR A 92 -18.03 -44.33 -28.66
C TYR A 92 -17.30 -45.32 -27.76
N TYR A 93 -17.85 -45.58 -26.59
CA TYR A 93 -17.38 -46.65 -25.71
C TYR A 93 -18.49 -47.65 -25.44
N PHE A 94 -18.22 -48.90 -25.78
CA PHE A 94 -19.12 -50.01 -25.52
C PHE A 94 -18.61 -50.80 -24.33
N ARG A 95 -19.44 -50.98 -23.34
CA ARG A 95 -19.08 -51.73 -22.15
C ARG A 95 -18.77 -53.21 -22.51
N PRO A 96 -18.17 -54.02 -21.57
CA PRO A 96 -17.88 -55.41 -21.84
C PRO A 96 -19.11 -56.24 -22.22
N ASP A 97 -20.30 -55.81 -21.84
CA ASP A 97 -21.57 -56.39 -22.22
C ASP A 97 -22.09 -55.93 -23.59
N GLY A 98 -21.34 -55.10 -24.31
CA GLY A 98 -21.64 -54.53 -25.60
C GLY A 98 -22.60 -53.35 -25.59
N ILE A 99 -23.06 -52.89 -24.42
CA ILE A 99 -23.97 -51.77 -24.34
C ILE A 99 -23.19 -50.45 -24.54
N MET A 100 -23.66 -49.60 -25.43
CA MET A 100 -23.15 -48.26 -25.65
C MET A 100 -23.24 -47.43 -24.37
N SER A 101 -22.13 -46.80 -23.96
CA SER A 101 -22.09 -45.90 -22.81
C SER A 101 -22.74 -44.57 -23.12
N THR A 102 -23.47 -44.03 -22.15
CA THR A 102 -24.01 -42.65 -22.11
C THR A 102 -23.75 -42.07 -20.75
N GLY A 103 -23.71 -40.73 -20.63
CA GLY A 103 -23.42 -40.04 -19.39
C GLY A 103 -21.97 -40.29 -18.92
N TRP A 104 -21.76 -40.25 -17.62
CA TRP A 104 -20.44 -40.46 -17.00
C TRP A 104 -19.99 -41.91 -17.06
N GLN A 105 -18.78 -42.12 -17.57
CA GLN A 105 -18.15 -43.44 -17.63
C GLN A 105 -16.68 -43.36 -17.21
N LYS A 106 -16.29 -44.23 -16.28
CA LYS A 106 -14.88 -44.40 -15.89
C LYS A 106 -14.27 -45.54 -16.71
N VAL A 107 -13.21 -45.26 -17.45
CA VAL A 107 -12.47 -46.23 -18.27
C VAL A 107 -10.95 -46.08 -17.92
N ASN A 108 -10.31 -47.17 -17.54
CA ASN A 108 -8.86 -47.19 -17.19
C ASN A 108 -8.45 -46.04 -16.25
N ASP A 109 -9.23 -45.83 -15.15
CA ASP A 109 -9.07 -44.82 -14.15
C ASP A 109 -9.33 -43.38 -14.57
N TYR A 110 -9.66 -43.12 -15.81
CA TYR A 110 -10.05 -41.81 -16.33
C TYR A 110 -11.54 -41.65 -16.46
N TRP A 111 -12.07 -40.46 -16.21
CA TRP A 111 -13.47 -40.14 -16.43
C TRP A 111 -13.68 -39.55 -17.82
N TYR A 112 -14.77 -40.00 -18.46
CA TYR A 112 -15.29 -39.55 -19.74
C TYR A 112 -16.75 -39.21 -19.58
N TYR A 113 -17.27 -38.42 -20.50
CA TYR A 113 -18.68 -38.12 -20.58
C TYR A 113 -19.16 -38.39 -22.01
N PHE A 114 -20.24 -39.11 -22.12
CA PHE A 114 -20.89 -39.42 -23.39
C PHE A 114 -22.28 -38.80 -23.45
N SER A 115 -22.62 -38.15 -24.55
CA SER A 115 -23.98 -37.64 -24.78
C SER A 115 -25.02 -38.75 -24.82
N ASP A 116 -26.30 -38.39 -24.83
CA ASP A 116 -27.40 -39.37 -24.87
C ASP A 116 -27.36 -40.26 -26.12
N ASN A 117 -26.75 -39.78 -27.21
CA ASN A 117 -26.53 -40.57 -28.43
C ASN A 117 -25.21 -41.38 -28.38
N GLY A 118 -24.52 -41.43 -27.27
CA GLY A 118 -23.29 -42.18 -27.05
C GLY A 118 -22.02 -41.51 -27.54
N ALA A 119 -22.06 -40.33 -28.12
CA ALA A 119 -20.86 -39.63 -28.59
C ALA A 119 -20.00 -39.15 -27.45
N MET A 120 -18.69 -39.52 -27.44
CA MET A 120 -17.72 -39.03 -26.50
C MET A 120 -17.64 -37.49 -26.55
N GLN A 121 -17.70 -36.86 -25.42
CA GLN A 121 -17.62 -35.41 -25.34
C GLN A 121 -16.18 -34.93 -25.13
N THR A 122 -15.87 -33.85 -25.78
CA THR A 122 -14.60 -33.08 -25.66
C THR A 122 -14.92 -31.61 -25.43
N ASP A 123 -13.90 -30.84 -25.02
CA ASP A 123 -14.02 -29.40 -24.78
C ASP A 123 -14.94 -29.07 -23.58
N TRP A 124 -15.36 -27.84 -23.45
CA TRP A 124 -16.15 -27.33 -22.31
C TRP A 124 -17.57 -27.94 -22.32
N LYS A 125 -17.98 -28.39 -21.14
CA LYS A 125 -19.36 -28.91 -20.92
C LYS A 125 -19.89 -28.41 -19.58
N GLN A 126 -21.09 -27.85 -19.61
CA GLN A 126 -21.82 -27.55 -18.38
C GLN A 126 -22.80 -28.69 -18.09
N LEU A 127 -22.61 -29.38 -16.98
CA LEU A 127 -23.43 -30.49 -16.55
C LEU A 127 -24.01 -30.17 -15.16
N ASN A 128 -25.34 -30.08 -15.06
CA ASN A 128 -26.02 -29.68 -13.81
C ASN A 128 -25.42 -28.39 -13.20
N GLU A 129 -25.27 -27.35 -14.01
CA GLU A 129 -24.73 -26.02 -13.64
C GLU A 129 -23.23 -26.00 -13.27
N VAL A 130 -22.54 -27.13 -13.33
CA VAL A 130 -21.12 -27.27 -13.09
C VAL A 130 -20.34 -27.31 -14.38
N TRP A 131 -19.28 -26.54 -14.51
CA TRP A 131 -18.42 -26.57 -15.68
C TRP A 131 -17.31 -27.62 -15.54
N TYR A 132 -17.14 -28.42 -16.61
CA TYR A 132 -16.09 -29.41 -16.82
C TYR A 132 -15.38 -29.11 -18.13
N TYR A 133 -14.13 -29.56 -18.22
CA TYR A 133 -13.39 -29.56 -19.48
C TYR A 133 -12.92 -30.96 -19.79
N PHE A 134 -13.25 -31.44 -20.99
CA PHE A 134 -12.79 -32.72 -21.51
C PHE A 134 -11.71 -32.45 -22.54
N ARG A 135 -10.53 -33.04 -22.35
CA ARG A 135 -9.39 -32.86 -23.24
C ARG A 135 -9.75 -33.44 -24.64
N PRO A 136 -8.93 -33.19 -25.70
CA PRO A 136 -9.17 -33.72 -27.02
C PRO A 136 -9.24 -35.26 -27.07
N ASP A 137 -8.63 -35.94 -26.11
CA ASP A 137 -8.71 -37.41 -25.93
C ASP A 137 -9.97 -37.85 -25.14
N GLY A 138 -10.87 -36.95 -24.82
CA GLY A 138 -12.09 -37.16 -24.06
C GLY A 138 -11.92 -37.27 -22.54
N ILE A 139 -10.68 -37.29 -22.03
CA ILE A 139 -10.45 -37.41 -20.58
C ILE A 139 -10.85 -36.13 -19.87
N MET A 140 -11.63 -36.25 -18.81
CA MET A 140 -12.00 -35.15 -17.92
C MET A 140 -10.75 -34.53 -17.31
N ALA A 141 -10.62 -33.22 -17.44
CA ALA A 141 -9.52 -32.46 -16.83
C ALA A 141 -9.66 -32.40 -15.31
N THR A 142 -8.54 -32.56 -14.64
CA THR A 142 -8.35 -32.31 -13.20
C THR A 142 -7.08 -31.51 -13.01
N ASN A 143 -6.94 -30.83 -11.87
CA ASN A 143 -5.80 -29.99 -11.59
C ASN A 143 -5.64 -28.85 -12.64
N TRP A 144 -4.41 -28.42 -12.87
CA TRP A 144 -4.10 -27.33 -13.77
C TRP A 144 -4.30 -27.73 -15.23
N GLN A 145 -5.06 -26.91 -15.96
CA GLN A 145 -5.30 -27.09 -17.39
C GLN A 145 -5.16 -25.76 -18.13
N LYS A 146 -4.36 -25.75 -19.19
CA LYS A 146 -4.26 -24.60 -20.10
C LYS A 146 -5.17 -24.80 -21.30
N VAL A 147 -6.12 -23.88 -21.50
CA VAL A 147 -7.08 -23.90 -22.61
C VAL A 147 -7.07 -22.52 -23.28
N ASN A 148 -6.83 -22.47 -24.59
CA ASN A 148 -6.79 -21.21 -25.37
C ASN A 148 -5.93 -20.10 -24.71
N ASP A 149 -4.71 -20.47 -24.28
CA ASP A 149 -3.75 -19.62 -23.59
C ASP A 149 -4.09 -19.17 -22.17
N TYR A 150 -5.24 -19.54 -21.64
CA TYR A 150 -5.65 -19.26 -20.27
C TYR A 150 -5.48 -20.47 -19.36
N TRP A 151 -5.11 -20.22 -18.10
CA TRP A 151 -5.02 -21.26 -17.08
C TRP A 151 -6.33 -21.37 -16.31
N TYR A 152 -6.73 -22.62 -16.07
CA TYR A 152 -7.86 -23.05 -15.27
C TYR A 152 -7.41 -24.07 -14.23
N TYR A 153 -8.15 -24.20 -13.17
CA TYR A 153 -7.95 -25.24 -12.19
C TYR A 153 -9.24 -26.03 -11.98
N PHE A 154 -9.10 -27.33 -11.98
CA PHE A 154 -10.20 -28.24 -11.74
C PHE A 154 -9.91 -29.09 -10.50
N ASP A 155 -10.90 -29.29 -9.64
CA ASP A 155 -10.74 -30.18 -8.50
C ASP A 155 -10.62 -31.66 -8.94
N ASN A 156 -10.48 -32.56 -7.95
CA ASN A 156 -10.35 -33.98 -8.22
C ASN A 156 -11.62 -34.61 -8.82
N ASN A 157 -12.77 -33.91 -8.73
CA ASN A 157 -14.03 -34.31 -9.35
C ASN A 157 -14.21 -33.70 -10.74
N GLY A 158 -13.24 -32.97 -11.23
CA GLY A 158 -13.27 -32.27 -12.52
C GLY A 158 -14.05 -30.95 -12.51
N THR A 159 -14.48 -30.46 -11.36
CA THR A 159 -15.22 -29.21 -11.26
C THR A 159 -14.28 -28.02 -11.48
N MET A 160 -14.61 -27.16 -12.44
CA MET A 160 -13.89 -25.90 -12.66
C MET A 160 -13.95 -25.03 -11.41
N GLN A 161 -12.80 -24.57 -10.95
CA GLN A 161 -12.71 -23.72 -9.76
C GLN A 161 -12.81 -22.24 -10.12
N THR A 162 -13.47 -21.48 -9.27
CA THR A 162 -13.62 -20.02 -9.34
C THR A 162 -13.31 -19.40 -7.98
N ASN A 163 -13.15 -18.07 -7.92
CA ASN A 163 -12.81 -17.34 -6.69
C ASN A 163 -11.44 -17.74 -6.13
N TRP A 164 -11.27 -17.54 -4.84
CA TRP A 164 -10.03 -17.79 -4.12
C TRP A 164 -9.78 -19.29 -3.94
N GLN A 165 -8.57 -19.71 -4.32
CA GLN A 165 -8.11 -21.09 -4.13
C GLN A 165 -6.70 -21.11 -3.55
N GLU A 166 -6.51 -21.88 -2.50
CA GLU A 166 -5.18 -22.17 -1.96
C GLU A 166 -4.68 -23.49 -2.55
N ILE A 167 -3.63 -23.43 -3.36
CA ILE A 167 -3.06 -24.59 -4.06
C ILE A 167 -1.56 -24.65 -3.74
N ASN A 168 -1.12 -25.72 -3.09
CA ASN A 168 0.27 -25.91 -2.67
C ASN A 168 0.83 -24.71 -1.87
N ASN A 169 0.08 -24.22 -0.88
CA ASN A 169 0.41 -23.08 -0.01
C ASN A 169 0.56 -21.74 -0.75
N ASN A 170 0.05 -21.62 -1.96
CA ASN A 170 -0.04 -20.37 -2.69
C ASN A 170 -1.50 -20.01 -2.94
N TRP A 171 -1.82 -18.73 -2.80
CA TRP A 171 -3.14 -18.24 -3.11
C TRP A 171 -3.25 -17.82 -4.56
N TYR A 172 -4.37 -18.24 -5.20
CA TYR A 172 -4.76 -17.90 -6.57
C TYR A 172 -6.18 -17.33 -6.54
N TYR A 173 -6.50 -16.55 -7.54
CA TYR A 173 -7.86 -16.09 -7.77
C TYR A 173 -8.28 -16.49 -9.20
N PHE A 174 -9.39 -17.18 -9.28
CA PHE A 174 -10.02 -17.56 -10.56
C PHE A 174 -11.27 -16.70 -10.73
N ARG A 175 -11.37 -16.02 -11.87
CA ARG A 175 -12.53 -15.19 -12.19
C ARG A 175 -13.79 -16.06 -12.32
N GLU A 176 -14.95 -15.42 -12.48
CA GLU A 176 -16.23 -16.13 -12.64
C GLU A 176 -16.23 -17.06 -13.86
N ASP A 177 -15.48 -16.72 -14.91
CA ASP A 177 -15.27 -17.54 -16.10
C ASP A 177 -14.23 -18.67 -15.90
N GLY A 178 -13.69 -18.82 -14.69
CA GLY A 178 -12.69 -19.82 -14.32
C GLY A 178 -11.25 -19.47 -14.73
N ILE A 179 -11.03 -18.35 -15.40
CA ILE A 179 -9.69 -17.97 -15.83
C ILE A 179 -8.86 -17.49 -14.61
N MET A 180 -7.66 -18.05 -14.47
CA MET A 180 -6.70 -17.63 -13.45
C MET A 180 -6.32 -16.16 -13.60
N ALA A 181 -6.46 -15.39 -12.54
CA ALA A 181 -6.04 -14.00 -12.50
C ALA A 181 -4.52 -13.87 -12.52
N THR A 182 -4.04 -12.90 -13.26
CA THR A 182 -2.65 -12.43 -13.26
C THR A 182 -2.65 -10.90 -13.23
N ASN A 183 -1.54 -10.29 -12.82
CA ASN A 183 -1.42 -8.84 -12.68
C ASN A 183 -2.46 -8.27 -11.67
N TRP A 184 -2.84 -7.03 -11.87
CA TRP A 184 -3.77 -6.35 -10.99
C TRP A 184 -5.19 -6.91 -11.10
N GLN A 185 -5.78 -7.20 -9.92
CA GLN A 185 -7.15 -7.67 -9.81
C GLN A 185 -7.86 -6.94 -8.67
N LYS A 186 -9.05 -6.43 -8.94
CA LYS A 186 -9.94 -5.89 -7.91
C LYS A 186 -10.95 -6.96 -7.49
N VAL A 187 -10.94 -7.32 -6.20
CA VAL A 187 -11.87 -8.29 -5.62
C VAL A 187 -12.48 -7.69 -4.34
N ASN A 188 -13.79 -7.63 -4.26
CA ASN A 188 -14.53 -7.08 -3.10
C ASN A 188 -13.98 -5.71 -2.66
N ASP A 189 -13.80 -4.78 -3.61
CA ASP A 189 -13.29 -3.42 -3.42
C ASP A 189 -11.82 -3.28 -3.03
N TYR A 190 -11.09 -4.37 -2.84
CA TYR A 190 -9.66 -4.37 -2.58
C TYR A 190 -8.86 -4.74 -3.83
N PHE A 191 -7.67 -4.14 -3.96
CA PHE A 191 -6.73 -4.48 -5.01
C PHE A 191 -5.72 -5.52 -4.53
N TYR A 192 -5.45 -6.47 -5.43
CA TYR A 192 -4.47 -7.53 -5.28
C TYR A 192 -3.57 -7.54 -6.52
N PHE A 193 -2.37 -8.07 -6.36
CA PHE A 193 -1.48 -8.30 -7.47
C PHE A 193 -1.08 -9.78 -7.53
N PHE A 194 -1.16 -10.35 -8.72
CA PHE A 194 -0.78 -11.73 -8.99
C PHE A 194 0.38 -11.73 -9.98
N ASN A 195 1.41 -12.51 -9.72
CA ASN A 195 2.51 -12.65 -10.67
C ASN A 195 2.07 -13.39 -11.96
N ASN A 196 2.97 -13.56 -12.91
CA ASN A 196 2.66 -14.23 -14.18
C ASN A 196 2.28 -15.71 -14.03
N ASN A 197 2.59 -16.32 -12.89
CA ASN A 197 2.17 -17.68 -12.55
C ASN A 197 0.84 -17.71 -11.79
N GLY A 198 0.17 -16.56 -11.62
CA GLY A 198 -1.11 -16.42 -10.91
C GLY A 198 -0.99 -16.44 -9.38
N ILE A 199 0.21 -16.43 -8.82
CA ILE A 199 0.41 -16.44 -7.36
C ILE A 199 0.18 -15.04 -6.81
N MET A 200 -0.73 -14.92 -5.83
CA MET A 200 -0.98 -13.69 -5.08
C MET A 200 0.29 -13.18 -4.42
N GLN A 201 0.58 -11.90 -4.57
CA GLN A 201 1.76 -11.29 -3.98
C GLN A 201 1.43 -10.67 -2.62
N THR A 202 2.39 -10.75 -1.70
CA THR A 202 2.39 -10.13 -0.37
C THR A 202 3.71 -9.42 -0.17
N ASP A 203 3.77 -8.46 0.80
CA ASP A 203 4.99 -7.73 1.08
C ASP A 203 5.36 -6.69 -0.01
N TRP A 204 6.61 -6.31 -0.13
CA TRP A 204 7.08 -5.26 -1.03
C TRP A 204 7.28 -5.74 -2.47
N HIS A 205 6.73 -4.99 -3.43
CA HIS A 205 6.91 -5.28 -4.87
C HIS A 205 7.11 -4.00 -5.67
N GLU A 206 8.09 -4.03 -6.55
CA GLU A 206 8.27 -3.01 -7.58
C GLU A 206 7.53 -3.41 -8.85
N ILE A 207 6.54 -2.60 -9.24
CA ILE A 207 5.70 -2.84 -10.41
C ILE A 207 5.73 -1.59 -11.29
N ASN A 208 6.24 -1.70 -12.51
CA ASN A 208 6.38 -0.58 -13.45
C ASN A 208 7.13 0.62 -12.85
N ASN A 209 8.26 0.38 -12.18
CA ASN A 209 9.11 1.38 -11.53
C ASN A 209 8.42 2.16 -10.38
N LYS A 210 7.43 1.55 -9.76
CA LYS A 210 6.76 2.07 -8.58
C LYS A 210 6.71 1.00 -7.51
N TRP A 211 6.96 1.39 -6.27
CA TRP A 211 6.89 0.48 -5.13
C TRP A 211 5.48 0.41 -4.57
N TYR A 212 5.07 -0.80 -4.24
CA TYR A 212 3.81 -1.15 -3.59
C TYR A 212 4.08 -2.07 -2.41
N HIS A 213 3.21 -2.05 -1.47
CA HIS A 213 3.20 -3.00 -0.38
C HIS A 213 1.85 -3.72 -0.33
N PHE A 214 1.89 -5.04 -0.21
CA PHE A 214 0.72 -5.87 -0.03
C PHE A 214 0.76 -6.51 1.34
N ARG A 215 -0.31 -6.42 2.08
CA ARG A 215 -0.42 -7.03 3.41
C ARG A 215 -0.34 -8.54 3.31
N ASN A 216 -0.22 -9.24 4.45
CA ASN A 216 -0.18 -10.70 4.51
C ASN A 216 -1.42 -11.38 3.91
N ASP A 217 -2.55 -10.68 3.84
CA ASP A 217 -3.78 -11.12 3.17
C ASP A 217 -3.82 -10.77 1.68
N GLY A 218 -2.75 -10.22 1.12
CA GLY A 218 -2.59 -9.81 -0.26
C GLY A 218 -3.22 -8.48 -0.62
N ILE A 219 -3.90 -7.80 0.31
CA ILE A 219 -4.54 -6.52 0.02
C ILE A 219 -3.46 -5.43 -0.12
N MET A 220 -3.55 -4.67 -1.20
CA MET A 220 -2.70 -3.51 -1.46
C MET A 220 -2.82 -2.48 -0.33
N SER A 221 -1.70 -2.03 0.20
CA SER A 221 -1.62 -0.98 1.20
C SER A 221 -1.94 0.39 0.59
N THR A 222 -2.67 1.23 1.34
CA THR A 222 -2.96 2.62 1.00
C THR A 222 -2.84 3.48 2.25
N GLY A 223 -2.66 4.81 2.09
CA GLY A 223 -2.49 5.72 3.20
C GLY A 223 -1.22 5.44 4.01
N TRP A 224 -1.21 5.88 5.25
CA TRP A 224 -0.08 5.65 6.16
C TRP A 224 -0.06 4.21 6.68
N GLN A 225 1.10 3.56 6.54
CA GLN A 225 1.36 2.22 7.03
C GLN A 225 2.64 2.17 7.86
N ASN A 226 2.58 1.50 9.01
CA ASN A 226 3.77 1.16 9.77
C ASN A 226 4.20 -0.26 9.38
N ILE A 227 5.40 -0.38 8.81
CA ILE A 227 5.95 -1.63 8.31
C ILE A 227 7.37 -1.74 8.90
N ASP A 228 7.63 -2.76 9.67
CA ASP A 228 8.92 -3.01 10.33
C ASP A 228 9.46 -1.79 11.12
N ASP A 229 8.57 -1.15 11.92
CA ASP A 229 8.82 0.03 12.76
C ASP A 229 9.06 1.35 12.01
N ASP A 230 9.02 1.35 10.68
CA ASP A 230 9.06 2.54 9.86
C ASP A 230 7.69 2.90 9.27
N TRP A 231 7.43 4.18 9.12
CA TRP A 231 6.21 4.68 8.51
C TRP A 231 6.42 4.98 7.03
N TYR A 232 5.46 4.53 6.23
CA TYR A 232 5.38 4.77 4.79
C TYR A 232 4.04 5.37 4.43
N LEU A 233 4.01 6.16 3.37
CA LEU A 233 2.78 6.71 2.83
C LEU A 233 2.53 6.14 1.43
N PHE A 234 1.37 5.55 1.24
CA PHE A 234 0.91 5.05 -0.06
C PHE A 234 -0.25 5.90 -0.58
N ASN A 235 -0.32 6.09 -1.87
CA ASN A 235 -1.41 6.80 -2.51
C ASN A 235 -2.75 6.07 -2.25
N ASP A 236 -3.79 6.81 -1.83
CA ASP A 236 -5.08 6.23 -1.45
C ASP A 236 -5.84 5.61 -2.63
N TYR A 237 -5.53 6.02 -3.86
CA TYR A 237 -6.25 5.57 -5.05
C TYR A 237 -5.55 4.42 -5.78
N ASN A 238 -4.26 4.52 -5.99
CA ASN A 238 -3.49 3.60 -6.82
C ASN A 238 -2.45 2.81 -6.04
N GLY A 239 -2.23 3.11 -4.74
CA GLY A 239 -1.38 2.36 -3.82
C GLY A 239 0.13 2.51 -4.02
N ASP A 240 0.61 3.35 -4.93
CA ASP A 240 2.04 3.55 -5.10
C ASP A 240 2.66 4.28 -3.89
N MET A 241 3.82 3.81 -3.45
CA MET A 241 4.57 4.42 -2.36
C MET A 241 4.98 5.86 -2.71
N GLN A 242 4.73 6.77 -1.80
CA GLN A 242 5.10 8.17 -1.94
C GLN A 242 6.52 8.41 -1.42
N ILE A 243 7.24 9.36 -2.04
CA ILE A 243 8.55 9.84 -1.63
C ILE A 243 8.57 11.38 -1.65
N GLY A 244 9.52 11.98 -0.96
CA GLY A 244 9.65 13.43 -0.87
C GLY A 244 8.64 14.05 0.10
N TRP A 245 8.26 15.30 -0.15
CA TRP A 245 7.36 16.04 0.73
C TRP A 245 5.92 15.57 0.64
N ALA A 246 5.30 15.37 1.81
CA ALA A 246 3.89 15.03 1.97
C ALA A 246 3.24 15.93 3.03
N SER A 247 1.98 16.32 2.82
CA SER A 247 1.23 17.09 3.80
C SER A 247 -0.08 16.38 4.15
N GLN A 248 -0.42 16.35 5.45
CA GLN A 248 -1.69 15.83 5.94
C GLN A 248 -2.12 16.61 7.19
N ASN A 249 -3.35 17.07 7.24
CA ASN A 249 -3.92 17.82 8.38
C ASN A 249 -3.03 19.03 8.77
N ASP A 250 -2.60 19.82 7.80
CA ASP A 250 -1.73 20.99 7.95
C ASP A 250 -0.34 20.71 8.53
N LYS A 251 0.05 19.43 8.57
CA LYS A 251 1.39 18.98 8.98
C LYS A 251 2.18 18.52 7.77
N TRP A 252 3.46 18.83 7.76
CA TRP A 252 4.40 18.42 6.72
C TRP A 252 5.28 17.27 7.21
N TYR A 253 5.47 16.30 6.32
CA TYR A 253 6.31 15.12 6.50
C TYR A 253 7.28 14.99 5.32
N TYR A 254 8.35 14.27 5.51
CA TYR A 254 9.25 13.93 4.42
C TYR A 254 9.50 12.43 4.35
N LEU A 255 9.22 11.85 3.19
CA LEU A 255 9.46 10.45 2.87
C LEU A 255 10.80 10.36 2.16
N SER A 256 11.71 9.53 2.66
CA SER A 256 13.06 9.36 2.09
C SER A 256 12.97 8.96 0.62
N GLU A 257 13.67 9.67 -0.26
CA GLU A 257 13.73 9.34 -1.69
C GLU A 257 14.41 8.00 -1.97
N GLU A 258 15.26 7.55 -1.05
CA GLU A 258 15.99 6.29 -1.18
C GLU A 258 15.19 5.08 -0.70
N THR A 259 14.44 5.23 0.41
CA THR A 259 13.77 4.12 1.09
C THR A 259 12.25 4.24 1.14
N GLY A 260 11.69 5.43 0.91
CA GLY A 260 10.28 5.73 1.15
C GLY A 260 9.90 5.91 2.62
N ALA A 261 10.78 5.57 3.55
CA ALA A 261 10.51 5.67 4.98
C ALA A 261 10.38 7.14 5.43
N MET A 262 9.45 7.41 6.33
CA MET A 262 9.24 8.73 6.91
C MET A 262 10.43 9.13 7.78
N VAL A 263 10.97 10.32 7.52
CA VAL A 263 12.04 10.93 8.36
C VAL A 263 11.42 11.37 9.67
N LYS A 264 11.98 10.92 10.77
CA LYS A 264 11.55 11.26 12.14
C LYS A 264 12.77 11.47 13.06
N ASP A 265 12.59 12.22 14.13
CA ASP A 265 13.58 12.42 15.22
C ASP A 265 14.99 12.84 14.72
N SER A 266 15.04 13.58 13.62
CA SER A 266 16.30 13.85 12.93
C SER A 266 16.27 15.14 12.10
N GLU A 267 17.45 15.53 11.63
CA GLU A 267 17.62 16.55 10.61
C GLU A 267 17.88 15.91 9.24
N LYS A 268 17.31 16.48 8.19
CA LYS A 268 17.51 16.06 6.81
C LYS A 268 17.84 17.24 5.92
N THR A 269 18.90 17.12 5.13
CA THR A 269 19.21 18.11 4.09
C THR A 269 18.39 17.77 2.83
N ILE A 270 17.57 18.73 2.38
CA ILE A 270 16.71 18.58 1.22
C ILE A 270 16.92 19.82 0.34
N ASN A 271 17.35 19.63 -0.89
CA ASN A 271 17.65 20.72 -1.84
C ASN A 271 18.57 21.80 -1.26
N GLY A 272 19.56 21.42 -0.46
CA GLY A 272 20.53 22.33 0.15
C GLY A 272 20.06 23.03 1.44
N ASN A 273 18.80 22.88 1.82
CA ASN A 273 18.27 23.36 3.09
C ASN A 273 18.19 22.22 4.11
N ILE A 274 18.41 22.52 5.38
CA ILE A 274 18.27 21.57 6.48
C ILE A 274 16.89 21.76 7.11
N TYR A 275 16.18 20.66 7.28
CA TYR A 275 14.88 20.59 7.96
C TYR A 275 14.99 19.69 9.19
N LYS A 276 14.15 19.94 10.18
CA LYS A 276 14.10 19.16 11.41
C LYS A 276 12.72 18.55 11.60
N PHE A 277 12.70 17.27 11.97
CA PHE A 277 11.48 16.49 12.17
C PHE A 277 11.42 15.99 13.62
N ASP A 278 10.23 16.03 14.20
CA ASP A 278 9.98 15.49 15.54
C ASP A 278 9.83 13.95 15.54
N SER A 279 9.54 13.39 16.71
CA SER A 279 9.35 11.93 16.90
C SER A 279 8.16 11.37 16.14
N ASP A 280 7.18 12.21 15.80
CA ASP A 280 6.02 11.83 15.01
C ASP A 280 6.26 12.05 13.50
N GLY A 281 7.46 12.48 13.12
CA GLY A 281 7.86 12.80 11.74
C GLY A 281 7.33 14.13 11.24
N VAL A 282 6.75 14.97 12.10
CA VAL A 282 6.23 16.27 11.68
C VAL A 282 7.38 17.27 11.54
N MET A 283 7.41 17.96 10.40
CA MET A 283 8.37 19.05 10.20
C MET A 283 8.16 20.15 11.24
N ILE A 284 9.21 20.47 11.95
CA ILE A 284 9.22 21.53 12.97
C ILE A 284 9.30 22.87 12.26
N THR A 285 8.52 23.85 12.71
CA THR A 285 8.51 25.23 12.21
C THR A 285 8.50 26.22 13.35
N ASP A 286 9.01 27.43 13.10
CA ASP A 286 8.99 28.58 14.02
C ASP A 286 9.40 28.22 15.47
N LYS A 287 10.54 27.55 15.62
CA LYS A 287 11.01 27.06 16.92
C LYS A 287 12.50 27.24 17.11
N TRP A 288 12.88 27.63 18.32
CA TRP A 288 14.27 27.68 18.75
C TRP A 288 14.71 26.37 19.39
N PHE A 289 15.93 25.96 19.06
CA PHE A 289 16.65 24.83 19.66
C PHE A 289 18.03 25.37 20.10
N GLU A 290 18.24 25.60 21.39
CA GLU A 290 19.48 26.16 21.91
C GLU A 290 19.98 27.39 21.10
N SER A 291 20.83 27.15 20.10
CA SER A 291 21.43 28.18 19.25
C SER A 291 20.93 28.16 17.80
N THR A 292 19.95 27.34 17.50
CA THR A 292 19.45 27.12 16.13
C THR A 292 17.99 27.51 16.05
N TYR A 293 17.62 28.34 15.10
CA TYR A 293 16.24 28.70 14.82
C TYR A 293 15.73 27.93 13.57
N VAL A 294 14.58 27.30 13.69
CA VAL A 294 13.84 26.76 12.55
C VAL A 294 12.77 27.77 12.17
N ASN A 295 12.83 28.29 10.95
CA ASN A 295 11.91 29.32 10.49
C ASN A 295 10.50 28.76 10.17
N LYS A 296 9.57 29.62 9.78
CA LYS A 296 8.20 29.25 9.40
C LYS A 296 8.12 28.25 8.25
N ASP A 297 9.14 28.24 7.38
CA ASP A 297 9.23 27.31 6.24
C ASP A 297 9.89 25.98 6.63
N GLY A 298 10.21 25.78 7.92
CA GLY A 298 10.88 24.59 8.43
C GLY A 298 12.38 24.54 8.20
N ILE A 299 12.98 25.61 7.64
CA ILE A 299 14.42 25.64 7.35
C ILE A 299 15.18 25.94 8.62
N VAL A 300 16.14 25.07 8.92
CA VAL A 300 17.09 25.25 10.02
C VAL A 300 18.11 26.32 9.63
N LEU A 301 18.12 27.40 10.38
CA LEU A 301 19.07 28.46 10.20
C LEU A 301 20.23 28.23 11.17
N HIS A 302 21.32 27.69 10.65
CA HIS A 302 22.57 27.61 11.40
C HIS A 302 23.16 28.99 11.54
N GLY A 303 22.84 29.61 12.65
CA GLY A 303 23.57 30.81 13.03
C GLY A 303 24.94 30.44 13.63
N SER A 304 25.82 31.45 13.63
CA SER A 304 27.07 31.36 14.35
C SER A 304 26.83 30.81 15.76
N PRO A 305 27.71 29.98 16.28
CA PRO A 305 27.42 29.23 17.48
C PRO A 305 27.05 30.17 18.61
N SER A 306 25.90 29.92 19.18
CA SER A 306 25.54 29.76 20.59
C SER A 306 26.34 30.46 21.67
N ARG A 307 27.31 31.25 21.37
CA ARG A 307 28.07 31.92 22.42
C ARG A 307 27.60 33.35 22.61
N SER A 308 26.78 33.54 23.65
CA SER A 308 26.57 34.86 24.22
C SER A 308 27.89 35.38 24.83
N HIS A 309 28.05 36.70 24.91
CA HIS A 309 29.20 37.28 25.59
C HIS A 309 29.19 36.99 27.12
N SER A 310 28.02 36.79 27.73
CA SER A 310 27.85 36.47 29.13
C SER A 310 26.60 35.62 29.40
N TYR A 311 26.54 35.07 30.63
CA TYR A 311 25.35 34.35 31.10
C TYR A 311 24.08 35.23 31.10
N THR A 312 24.20 36.51 31.31
CA THR A 312 23.07 37.46 31.26
C THR A 312 22.55 37.61 29.84
N GLN A 313 23.41 37.69 28.84
CA GLN A 313 23.02 37.74 27.44
C GLN A 313 22.43 36.40 26.98
N TYR A 314 22.98 35.30 27.45
CA TYR A 314 22.41 33.99 27.25
C TYR A 314 20.97 33.90 27.80
N LYS A 315 20.72 34.44 29.03
CA LYS A 315 19.35 34.49 29.56
C LYS A 315 18.43 35.38 28.73
N LEU A 316 18.91 36.53 28.24
CA LEU A 316 18.16 37.43 27.39
C LEU A 316 17.79 36.70 26.09
N PHE A 317 18.73 36.07 25.43
CA PHE A 317 18.53 35.29 24.21
C PHE A 317 17.51 34.18 24.44
N ASN A 318 17.71 33.32 25.46
CA ASN A 318 16.80 32.22 25.75
C ASN A 318 15.37 32.68 26.07
N TYR A 319 15.26 33.75 26.89
CA TYR A 319 13.94 34.30 27.21
C TYR A 319 13.21 34.78 25.95
N MET A 320 13.93 35.49 25.09
CA MET A 320 13.37 36.01 23.83
C MET A 320 13.23 34.94 22.71
N SER A 321 13.79 33.77 22.89
CA SER A 321 13.61 32.64 21.96
C SER A 321 12.24 32.00 22.11
N ASN A 322 11.55 32.16 23.23
CA ASN A 322 10.21 31.65 23.47
C ASN A 322 9.16 32.65 22.98
N GLU A 323 8.17 32.19 22.23
CA GLU A 323 7.13 33.01 21.61
C GLU A 323 6.25 33.70 22.65
N ASP A 324 5.76 32.98 23.64
CA ASP A 324 4.89 33.52 24.69
C ASP A 324 5.63 34.65 25.49
N ASN A 325 6.93 34.47 25.71
CA ASN A 325 7.75 35.48 26.36
C ASN A 325 7.92 36.75 25.51
N ARG A 326 8.15 36.59 24.19
CA ARG A 326 8.24 37.72 23.25
C ARG A 326 6.93 38.51 23.21
N GLU A 327 5.82 37.81 23.10
CA GLU A 327 4.50 38.44 23.13
C GLU A 327 4.23 39.14 24.49
N SER A 328 4.56 38.50 25.60
CA SER A 328 4.42 39.09 26.93
C SER A 328 5.27 40.39 27.09
N VAL A 329 6.48 40.41 26.56
CA VAL A 329 7.34 41.60 26.51
C VAL A 329 6.73 42.68 25.62
N HIS A 330 6.20 42.30 24.49
CA HIS A 330 5.57 43.24 23.54
C HIS A 330 4.38 43.98 24.17
N TYR A 331 3.48 43.27 24.79
CA TYR A 331 2.31 43.88 25.45
C TYR A 331 2.70 44.68 26.71
N ALA A 332 3.63 44.17 27.50
CA ALA A 332 4.13 44.89 28.66
C ALA A 332 4.83 46.22 28.28
N ALA A 333 5.56 46.23 27.15
CA ALA A 333 6.19 47.45 26.64
C ALA A 333 5.15 48.48 26.17
N ILE A 334 4.06 48.05 25.56
CA ILE A 334 2.91 48.90 25.15
C ILE A 334 2.26 49.51 26.40
N ASP A 335 2.01 48.71 27.44
CA ASP A 335 1.42 49.19 28.69
C ASP A 335 2.33 50.22 29.38
N LEU A 336 3.63 49.98 29.45
CA LEU A 336 4.62 50.88 30.00
C LEU A 336 4.70 52.21 29.23
N HIS A 337 4.37 52.22 27.97
CA HIS A 337 4.29 53.43 27.11
C HIS A 337 2.89 54.03 27.04
N GLY A 338 2.01 53.70 27.98
CA GLY A 338 0.66 54.27 28.07
C GLY A 338 -0.28 53.82 26.97
N GLY A 339 -0.09 52.64 26.39
CA GLY A 339 -0.91 52.06 25.30
C GLY A 339 -0.41 52.42 23.90
N GLU A 340 0.67 53.19 23.78
CA GLU A 340 1.23 53.59 22.50
C GLU A 340 2.04 52.47 21.85
N THR A 341 1.83 52.22 20.59
CA THR A 341 2.55 51.18 19.80
C THR A 341 3.69 51.75 18.97
N THR A 342 3.78 53.06 18.84
CA THR A 342 4.86 53.78 18.12
C THR A 342 5.96 54.23 19.05
N ASN A 343 7.19 54.32 18.54
CA ASN A 343 8.38 54.73 19.35
C ASN A 343 8.60 53.89 20.61
N ASN A 344 8.22 52.64 20.58
CA ASN A 344 8.17 51.73 21.73
C ASN A 344 9.43 50.85 21.85
N CYS A 345 10.44 51.02 21.00
CA CYS A 345 11.59 50.11 20.89
C CYS A 345 12.40 50.02 22.19
N VAL A 346 12.58 51.16 22.88
CA VAL A 346 13.35 51.19 24.15
C VAL A 346 12.56 50.56 25.29
N TYR A 347 11.25 50.79 25.37
CA TYR A 347 10.39 50.11 26.36
C TYR A 347 10.43 48.57 26.16
N PHE A 348 10.37 48.11 24.91
CA PHE A 348 10.47 46.70 24.56
C PHE A 348 11.86 46.13 24.97
N THR A 349 12.96 46.73 24.49
CA THR A 349 14.32 46.26 24.79
C THR A 349 14.63 46.31 26.30
N SER A 350 14.17 47.36 26.98
CA SER A 350 14.31 47.50 28.44
C SER A 350 13.52 46.44 29.20
N GLU A 351 12.30 46.11 28.75
CA GLU A 351 11.48 45.05 29.37
C GLU A 351 12.10 43.67 29.15
N ALA A 352 12.58 43.38 27.94
CA ALA A 352 13.31 42.15 27.66
C ALA A 352 14.54 41.99 28.59
N LEU A 353 15.30 43.03 28.75
CA LEU A 353 16.44 43.06 29.69
C LEU A 353 15.98 42.83 31.13
N ARG A 354 14.90 43.46 31.61
CA ARG A 354 14.36 43.24 32.96
C ARG A 354 13.97 41.78 33.18
N ARG A 355 13.32 41.16 32.20
CA ARG A 355 12.95 39.75 32.26
C ARG A 355 14.17 38.83 32.28
N ALA A 356 15.28 39.23 31.65
CA ALA A 356 16.56 38.53 31.72
C ALA A 356 17.31 38.75 33.02
N GLY A 357 16.79 39.61 33.93
CA GLY A 357 17.37 39.91 35.24
C GLY A 357 18.25 41.15 35.29
N VAL A 358 18.30 41.95 34.23
CA VAL A 358 18.98 43.23 34.19
C VAL A 358 18.09 44.31 34.77
N LYS A 359 18.52 44.98 35.84
CA LYS A 359 17.70 45.97 36.55
C LYS A 359 17.67 47.31 35.80
N ILE A 360 16.93 47.40 34.69
CA ILE A 360 16.69 48.63 33.95
C ILE A 360 15.54 49.40 34.59
N PRO A 361 15.75 50.69 35.00
CA PRO A 361 14.69 51.50 35.58
C PRO A 361 13.51 51.74 34.63
N LEU A 362 12.28 51.87 35.17
CA LEU A 362 11.08 52.06 34.37
C LEU A 362 11.05 53.43 33.65
N TYR A 363 11.80 54.43 34.11
CA TYR A 363 11.87 55.75 33.47
C TYR A 363 12.68 55.77 32.16
N VAL A 364 13.35 54.66 31.80
CA VAL A 364 14.14 54.58 30.59
C VAL A 364 13.19 54.50 29.39
N ALA A 365 13.14 55.59 28.64
CA ALA A 365 12.17 55.81 27.59
C ALA A 365 12.77 56.13 26.20
N ASN A 366 14.09 56.30 26.13
CA ASN A 366 14.78 56.58 24.86
C ASN A 366 16.15 55.90 24.80
N THR A 367 16.70 55.80 23.59
CA THR A 367 17.94 55.10 23.30
C THR A 367 19.13 55.63 24.08
N TYR A 368 19.23 56.93 24.24
CA TYR A 368 20.32 57.58 25.00
C TYR A 368 20.27 57.16 26.48
N GLN A 369 19.09 57.13 27.09
CA GLN A 369 18.93 56.66 28.47
C GLN A 369 19.30 55.19 28.59
N LEU A 370 18.87 54.34 27.65
CA LEU A 370 19.17 52.89 27.66
C LEU A 370 20.70 52.67 27.54
N GLU A 371 21.38 53.34 26.64
CA GLU A 371 22.83 53.23 26.48
C GLU A 371 23.57 53.60 27.83
N ARG A 372 23.15 54.69 28.47
CA ARG A 372 23.74 55.08 29.77
C ARG A 372 23.51 54.03 30.85
N GLU A 373 22.33 53.43 30.89
CA GLU A 373 22.01 52.38 31.85
C GLU A 373 22.84 51.11 31.59
N LEU A 374 23.04 50.75 30.34
CA LEU A 374 23.87 49.60 29.96
C LEU A 374 25.32 49.83 30.36
N LEU A 375 25.89 51.00 29.98
CA LEU A 375 27.27 51.37 30.38
C LEU A 375 27.47 51.38 31.91
N SER A 376 26.52 51.92 32.66
CA SER A 376 26.60 51.96 34.12
C SER A 376 26.61 50.57 34.78
N ARG A 377 26.21 49.56 34.06
CA ARG A 377 26.15 48.11 34.45
C ARG A 377 27.28 47.28 33.88
N GLY A 378 28.30 47.94 33.33
CA GLY A 378 29.44 47.24 32.77
C GLY A 378 29.32 46.66 31.40
N TRP A 379 28.22 47.00 30.67
CA TRP A 379 28.11 46.63 29.26
C TRP A 379 29.10 47.42 28.43
N ILE A 380 29.71 46.75 27.45
CA ILE A 380 30.72 47.35 26.57
C ILE A 380 30.06 47.69 25.26
N ARG A 381 30.30 48.90 24.76
CA ARG A 381 29.85 49.37 23.46
C ARG A 381 30.83 48.94 22.35
N SER A 382 30.34 48.34 21.29
CA SER A 382 31.08 47.99 20.08
C SER A 382 30.42 48.59 18.84
N THR A 383 31.24 49.03 17.90
CA THR A 383 30.79 49.46 16.55
C THR A 383 31.08 48.42 15.45
N ASN A 384 31.73 47.33 15.85
CA ASN A 384 32.02 46.23 14.93
C ASN A 384 30.80 45.28 14.83
N THR A 385 29.84 45.67 14.01
CA THR A 385 28.57 44.90 13.84
C THR A 385 28.77 43.50 13.26
N SER A 386 29.94 43.18 12.68
CA SER A 386 30.26 41.81 12.26
C SER A 386 30.51 40.85 13.42
N ASP A 387 30.74 41.37 14.62
CA ASP A 387 30.95 40.57 15.87
C ASP A 387 29.67 40.39 16.69
N LEU A 388 28.52 40.69 16.14
CA LEU A 388 27.22 40.49 16.80
C LEU A 388 27.00 39.02 17.19
N ARG A 389 26.56 38.84 18.43
CA ARG A 389 26.26 37.53 19.01
C ARG A 389 24.85 37.49 19.62
N PRO A 390 24.26 36.32 19.74
CA PRO A 390 22.92 36.16 20.33
C PRO A 390 22.84 36.84 21.73
N GLY A 391 21.80 37.65 21.90
CA GLY A 391 21.59 38.40 23.14
C GLY A 391 22.26 39.79 23.20
N ASP A 392 22.96 40.21 22.13
CA ASP A 392 23.47 41.58 22.05
C ASP A 392 22.31 42.58 21.90
N VAL A 393 22.46 43.71 22.55
CA VAL A 393 21.53 44.84 22.46
C VAL A 393 22.01 45.81 21.39
N VAL A 394 21.33 45.89 20.29
CA VAL A 394 21.75 46.60 19.08
C VAL A 394 21.00 47.90 18.92
N PHE A 395 21.69 48.88 18.37
CA PHE A 395 21.16 50.22 18.11
C PHE A 395 21.35 50.59 16.64
N SER A 396 20.28 51.14 16.05
CA SER A 396 20.30 51.80 14.75
C SER A 396 20.32 53.32 14.96
N GLY A 397 21.52 53.87 15.19
CA GLY A 397 21.69 55.24 15.67
C GLY A 397 20.98 55.45 17.00
N TYR A 398 20.37 56.61 17.15
CA TYR A 398 19.52 56.92 18.31
C TYR A 398 18.02 56.75 18.03
N LYS A 399 17.67 56.08 16.92
CA LYS A 399 16.28 55.92 16.44
C LYS A 399 15.64 54.61 16.86
N HIS A 400 16.44 53.56 17.00
CA HIS A 400 15.89 52.24 17.26
C HIS A 400 16.82 51.35 18.07
N SER A 401 16.26 50.43 18.85
CA SER A 401 17.00 49.40 19.60
C SER A 401 16.29 48.06 19.47
N PHE A 402 17.06 46.99 19.45
CA PHE A 402 16.56 45.63 19.33
C PHE A 402 17.53 44.62 19.97
N THR A 403 17.06 43.39 20.19
CA THR A 403 17.91 42.27 20.60
C THR A 403 18.30 41.44 19.39
N PHE A 404 19.58 41.22 19.21
CA PHE A 404 20.10 40.34 18.15
C PHE A 404 19.90 38.89 18.56
N MET A 405 19.30 38.11 17.62
CA MET A 405 19.01 36.71 17.86
C MET A 405 19.96 35.79 17.09
N ASN A 406 20.12 36.02 15.81
CA ASN A 406 21.03 35.24 14.99
C ASN A 406 21.25 35.88 13.61
N TRP A 407 22.34 35.53 12.92
CA TRP A 407 22.55 35.85 11.54
C TRP A 407 21.69 34.98 10.63
N TYR A 408 21.02 35.59 9.67
CA TYR A 408 20.40 34.87 8.56
C TYR A 408 21.41 34.62 7.40
N ASP A 409 22.13 35.68 7.05
CA ASP A 409 23.27 35.71 6.14
C ASP A 409 24.24 36.81 6.53
N LYS A 410 25.14 37.21 5.65
CA LYS A 410 26.13 38.27 5.92
C LYS A 410 25.54 39.67 6.18
N ASP A 411 24.32 39.93 5.68
CA ASP A 411 23.66 41.24 5.69
C ASP A 411 22.40 41.27 6.56
N TYR A 412 21.72 40.15 6.64
CA TYR A 412 20.45 40.00 7.37
C TYR A 412 20.61 39.24 8.67
N ALA A 413 19.85 39.66 9.66
CA ALA A 413 19.75 38.98 10.94
C ALA A 413 18.30 38.75 11.35
N TYR A 414 18.07 37.72 12.17
CA TYR A 414 16.88 37.64 12.97
C TYR A 414 17.08 38.51 14.22
N ILE A 415 16.10 39.36 14.46
CA ILE A 415 16.08 40.28 15.59
C ILE A 415 14.74 40.22 16.30
N VAL A 416 14.69 40.68 17.54
CA VAL A 416 13.45 40.84 18.31
C VAL A 416 13.28 42.28 18.69
N ASP A 417 12.15 42.88 18.34
CA ASP A 417 11.79 44.24 18.65
C ASP A 417 10.27 44.47 18.70
N ASN A 418 9.87 45.72 18.81
CA ASN A 418 8.49 46.17 18.89
C ASN A 418 7.79 46.35 17.52
N GLN A 419 8.43 46.02 16.43
CA GLN A 419 7.92 46.30 15.07
C GLN A 419 6.94 45.27 14.52
N LYS A 420 6.29 44.51 15.39
CA LYS A 420 5.27 43.51 15.04
C LYS A 420 4.24 44.02 14.02
N LYS A 421 3.84 45.27 14.12
CA LYS A 421 2.87 45.89 13.19
C LYS A 421 3.36 45.91 11.73
N TYR A 422 4.65 45.96 11.50
CA TYR A 422 5.25 46.06 10.16
C TYR A 422 5.70 44.71 9.61
N PHE A 423 6.00 43.77 10.48
CA PHE A 423 6.61 42.50 10.14
C PHE A 423 5.73 41.27 10.52
N ASP A 424 4.51 41.52 11.01
CA ASP A 424 3.56 40.50 11.51
C ASP A 424 4.09 39.60 12.64
N SER A 425 5.29 39.89 13.14
CA SER A 425 5.92 39.12 14.22
C SER A 425 6.86 39.99 15.04
N VAL A 426 6.99 39.69 16.34
CA VAL A 426 7.97 40.30 17.26
C VAL A 426 9.39 39.86 16.91
N ILE A 427 9.57 38.63 16.41
CA ILE A 427 10.82 38.17 15.81
C ILE A 427 10.70 38.23 14.28
N HIS A 428 11.65 38.88 13.64
CA HIS A 428 11.64 39.02 12.20
C HIS A 428 13.02 39.18 11.61
N LYS A 429 13.13 39.00 10.32
CA LYS A 429 14.34 39.19 9.54
C LYS A 429 14.53 40.68 9.26
N ARG A 430 15.70 41.19 9.56
CA ARG A 430 16.06 42.61 9.35
C ARG A 430 17.41 42.74 8.65
N LEU A 431 17.51 43.69 7.71
CA LEU A 431 18.78 44.12 7.12
C LEU A 431 19.55 44.95 8.15
N VAL A 432 20.72 44.47 8.56
CA VAL A 432 21.51 45.09 9.62
C VAL A 432 22.85 45.71 9.19
N SER A 433 23.35 45.28 8.00
CA SER A 433 24.65 45.77 7.48
C SER A 433 24.56 47.12 6.76
N VAL A 434 23.43 47.42 6.11
CA VAL A 434 23.15 48.64 5.36
C VAL A 434 21.73 49.15 5.66
N ASP A 435 21.44 50.41 5.29
CA ASP A 435 20.08 50.93 5.43
C ASP A 435 19.13 50.22 4.43
N ASP A 436 17.95 49.90 4.90
CA ASP A 436 16.91 49.22 4.10
C ASP A 436 15.87 50.23 3.65
N PRO A 437 15.92 50.64 2.37
CA PRO A 437 14.96 51.61 1.84
C PRO A 437 13.57 51.03 1.60
N ILE A 438 13.44 49.72 1.56
CA ILE A 438 12.14 49.05 1.35
C ILE A 438 11.30 49.06 2.61
N ASN A 439 11.92 48.75 3.74
CA ASN A 439 11.26 48.69 5.05
C ASN A 439 11.48 49.96 5.90
N ASP A 440 12.12 51.00 5.34
CA ASP A 440 12.46 52.23 6.01
C ASP A 440 13.19 52.00 7.34
N THR A 441 14.15 51.03 7.34
CA THR A 441 14.94 50.72 8.52
C THR A 441 16.40 51.10 8.34
N ILE A 442 16.99 51.61 9.42
CA ILE A 442 18.39 52.03 9.46
C ILE A 442 19.24 50.84 9.87
N ARG A 443 20.43 50.70 9.26
CA ARG A 443 21.44 49.71 9.62
C ARG A 443 21.80 49.75 11.12
N ALA A 444 22.32 48.63 11.63
CA ALA A 444 22.96 48.59 12.92
C ALA A 444 24.21 49.49 12.94
N THR A 445 24.31 50.37 13.89
CA THR A 445 25.45 51.31 14.01
C THR A 445 26.39 50.90 15.11
N HIS A 446 25.89 50.31 16.18
CA HIS A 446 26.65 49.81 17.33
C HIS A 446 25.77 48.88 18.16
N PHE A 447 26.40 48.17 19.05
CA PHE A 447 25.74 47.28 19.99
C PHE A 447 26.42 47.30 21.35
N PHE A 448 25.71 46.79 22.35
CA PHE A 448 26.21 46.55 23.68
C PHE A 448 26.22 45.07 24.01
N TYR A 449 27.30 44.62 24.58
CA TYR A 449 27.48 43.30 25.16
C TYR A 449 28.00 43.38 26.58
N LEU A 450 27.71 42.36 27.39
CA LEU A 450 28.25 42.20 28.72
C LEU A 450 29.37 41.15 28.66
N PRO A 451 30.63 41.50 29.01
CA PRO A 451 31.70 40.49 29.05
C PRO A 451 31.42 39.46 30.15
N GLU A 452 32.03 38.27 30.03
CA GLU A 452 31.94 37.20 31.03
C GLU A 452 32.49 37.64 32.39
#